data_0af5d25d2f8f57abbd2e8877c3f87061
#
_entry.id   0af5d25d2f8f57abbd2e8877c3f87061
#
_cell.length_a   1.000
_cell.length_b   1.000
_cell.length_c   1.000
_cell.angle_alpha   90.00
_cell.angle_beta   90.00
_cell.angle_gamma   90.00
#
_symmetry.space_group_name_H-M   'P 1'
#
loop_
_entity.id
_entity.type
_entity.pdbx_description
1 polymer ?
#
loop_
_entity_poly.entity_id
_entity_poly.type
_entity_poly.pdbx_seq_one_letter_code
_entity_poly.pdbx_strand_id
1 'polypeptide(L)'
;LVWGINNIAAKYMTQHIPPIFTGGLRFAIALVFLFPFIKPPFPDPKRLLLILLLIGPLNAGLIYLGFSMVHSLSAFIVSLQLWVPFTALFAWVILREAMGGLQLIGLIVAFGGIAWMTLSPGAEGDLVGILVGVAASVCWALGTVLVRQMPGLKAFKLQGLTALISVPLMFGAAFMTEKNIVPTVMAAPPMVWVCLVWAAVLSTVGATAIMFWLVQRREPGRIMPYFLLTPLVSSAISVGLMGEVITWQVALGALATLAGVALVALSERQLAKANTVTSDPV
;
A
#
# COMPACT_ATOMS: atom_id res chain seq x y z
N LEU A 1 8.54 -3.03 -10.54
CA LEU A 1 9.30 -4.27 -10.25
C LEU A 1 9.61 -4.41 -8.76
N VAL A 2 10.32 -3.43 -8.14
CA VAL A 2 10.76 -3.52 -6.73
C VAL A 2 9.59 -3.83 -5.78
N TRP A 3 8.47 -3.14 -5.92
CA TRP A 3 7.28 -3.39 -5.08
C TRP A 3 6.60 -4.71 -5.40
N GLY A 4 6.64 -5.17 -6.67
CA GLY A 4 6.12 -6.49 -7.03
C GLY A 4 6.87 -7.61 -6.33
N ILE A 5 8.21 -7.56 -6.34
CA ILE A 5 9.07 -8.49 -5.62
C ILE A 5 8.88 -8.37 -4.10
N ASN A 6 8.69 -7.13 -3.60
CA ASN A 6 8.47 -6.89 -2.18
C ASN A 6 7.23 -7.61 -1.63
N ASN A 7 6.16 -7.76 -2.41
CA ASN A 7 4.96 -8.47 -1.99
C ASN A 7 5.25 -9.97 -1.77
N ILE A 8 6.04 -10.58 -2.65
CA ILE A 8 6.49 -11.96 -2.50
C ILE A 8 7.39 -12.12 -1.26
N ALA A 9 8.35 -11.20 -1.12
CA ALA A 9 9.24 -11.18 0.04
C ALA A 9 8.45 -11.02 1.35
N ALA A 10 7.43 -10.15 1.39
CA ALA A 10 6.56 -9.96 2.54
C ALA A 10 5.77 -11.24 2.87
N LYS A 11 5.17 -11.89 1.86
CA LYS A 11 4.48 -13.18 2.04
C LYS A 11 5.42 -14.24 2.59
N TYR A 12 6.61 -14.37 2.00
CA TYR A 12 7.62 -15.32 2.47
C TYR A 12 8.03 -15.05 3.93
N MET A 13 8.28 -13.79 4.29
CA MET A 13 8.64 -13.42 5.66
C MET A 13 7.54 -13.80 6.66
N THR A 14 6.26 -13.52 6.34
CA THR A 14 5.13 -13.80 7.25
C THR A 14 4.83 -15.30 7.40
N GLN A 15 5.37 -16.15 6.57
CA GLN A 15 5.33 -17.61 6.75
C GLN A 15 6.36 -18.12 7.77
N HIS A 16 7.41 -17.34 8.07
CA HIS A 16 8.53 -17.77 8.91
C HIS A 16 8.63 -16.98 10.22
N ILE A 17 8.21 -15.73 10.25
CA ILE A 17 8.25 -14.88 11.44
C ILE A 17 6.91 -14.15 11.62
N PRO A 18 6.53 -13.79 12.86
CA PRO A 18 5.25 -13.16 13.16
C PRO A 18 5.02 -11.87 12.35
N PRO A 19 3.82 -11.67 11.78
CA PRO A 19 3.57 -10.63 10.78
C PRO A 19 3.73 -9.20 11.31
N ILE A 20 3.19 -8.88 12.49
CA ILE A 20 3.29 -7.52 13.06
C ILE A 20 4.75 -7.23 13.42
N PHE A 21 5.45 -8.21 14.00
CA PHE A 21 6.87 -8.10 14.32
C PHE A 21 7.71 -7.86 13.06
N THR A 22 7.40 -8.55 11.96
CA THR A 22 8.05 -8.36 10.64
C THR A 22 7.93 -6.92 10.17
N GLY A 23 6.74 -6.34 10.26
CA GLY A 23 6.52 -4.93 9.92
C GLY A 23 7.30 -3.97 10.82
N GLY A 24 7.39 -4.27 12.13
CA GLY A 24 8.22 -3.52 13.08
C GLY A 24 9.70 -3.54 12.71
N LEU A 25 10.25 -4.71 12.39
CA LEU A 25 11.64 -4.87 11.94
C LEU A 25 11.91 -4.09 10.65
N ARG A 26 11.00 -4.14 9.68
CA ARG A 26 11.12 -3.37 8.44
C ARG A 26 11.23 -1.88 8.71
N PHE A 27 10.37 -1.33 9.58
CA PHE A 27 10.43 0.08 9.94
C PHE A 27 11.67 0.42 10.77
N ALA A 28 12.13 -0.48 11.65
CA ALA A 28 13.34 -0.27 12.42
C ALA A 28 14.57 -0.12 11.52
N ILE A 29 14.72 -0.99 10.53
CA ILE A 29 15.81 -0.89 9.54
C ILE A 29 15.65 0.37 8.69
N ALA A 30 14.44 0.66 8.18
CA ALA A 30 14.19 1.86 7.38
C ALA A 30 14.48 3.15 8.18
N LEU A 31 14.17 3.16 9.47
CA LEU A 31 14.41 4.30 10.35
C LEU A 31 15.90 4.68 10.44
N VAL A 32 16.81 3.70 10.42
CA VAL A 32 18.27 3.97 10.43
C VAL A 32 18.66 4.89 9.26
N PHE A 33 18.11 4.63 8.06
CA PHE A 33 18.38 5.41 6.85
C PHE A 33 17.59 6.71 6.79
N LEU A 34 16.40 6.74 7.40
CA LEU A 34 15.48 7.89 7.34
C LEU A 34 15.65 8.86 8.51
N PHE A 35 16.36 8.47 9.57
CA PHE A 35 16.58 9.28 10.77
C PHE A 35 17.14 10.69 10.48
N PRO A 36 18.13 10.87 9.56
CA PRO A 36 18.67 12.19 9.26
C PRO A 36 17.66 13.19 8.65
N PHE A 37 16.52 12.69 8.15
CA PHE A 37 15.48 13.51 7.55
C PHE A 37 14.41 13.97 8.55
N ILE A 38 14.44 13.48 9.78
CA ILE A 38 13.52 13.84 10.87
C ILE A 38 14.00 15.15 11.51
N LYS A 39 13.68 16.28 10.88
CA LYS A 39 14.10 17.60 11.37
C LYS A 39 12.89 18.51 11.57
N PRO A 40 12.87 19.36 12.62
CA PRO A 40 11.85 20.39 12.78
C PRO A 40 11.85 21.38 11.59
N PRO A 41 10.79 22.19 11.43
CA PRO A 41 9.58 22.27 12.23
C PRO A 41 8.60 21.13 11.93
N PHE A 42 7.82 20.71 12.94
CA PHE A 42 6.75 19.74 12.78
C PHE A 42 5.42 20.51 12.63
N PRO A 43 4.67 20.30 11.55
CA PRO A 43 3.35 20.93 11.39
C PRO A 43 2.37 20.31 12.40
N ASP A 44 1.15 20.85 12.49
CA ASP A 44 0.07 20.44 13.40
C ASP A 44 0.23 19.02 13.99
N PRO A 45 0.62 18.87 15.28
CA PRO A 45 1.04 17.58 15.81
C PRO A 45 -0.12 16.56 15.87
N LYS A 46 -1.36 17.03 16.06
CA LYS A 46 -2.53 16.13 16.15
C LYS A 46 -2.85 15.51 14.78
N ARG A 47 -2.89 16.34 13.74
CA ARG A 47 -3.12 15.88 12.37
C ARG A 47 -1.95 15.02 11.88
N LEU A 48 -0.73 15.45 12.17
CA LEU A 48 0.46 14.69 11.84
C LEU A 48 0.42 13.29 12.47
N LEU A 49 0.13 13.20 13.78
CA LEU A 49 0.02 11.92 14.46
C LEU A 49 -1.03 11.00 13.83
N LEU A 50 -2.22 11.53 13.50
CA LEU A 50 -3.27 10.76 12.82
C LEU A 50 -2.77 10.21 11.48
N ILE A 51 -2.10 11.04 10.67
CA ILE A 51 -1.54 10.63 9.39
C ILE A 51 -0.50 9.52 9.59
N LEU A 52 0.43 9.71 10.53
CA LEU A 52 1.49 8.74 10.82
C LEU A 52 0.93 7.40 11.28
N LEU A 53 -0.13 7.40 12.09
CA LEU A 53 -0.82 6.18 12.53
C LEU A 53 -1.49 5.46 11.35
N LEU A 54 -2.18 6.20 10.48
CA LEU A 54 -2.90 5.63 9.35
C LEU A 54 -1.95 5.02 8.31
N ILE A 55 -0.93 5.77 7.86
CA ILE A 55 -0.01 5.30 6.80
C ILE A 55 1.13 4.41 7.32
N GLY A 56 1.37 4.39 8.61
CA GLY A 56 2.41 3.61 9.28
C GLY A 56 1.85 2.34 9.91
N PRO A 57 1.75 2.29 11.25
CA PRO A 57 1.51 1.04 11.96
C PRO A 57 0.16 0.39 11.62
N LEU A 58 -0.91 1.17 11.40
CA LEU A 58 -2.21 0.61 11.04
C LEU A 58 -2.19 -0.01 9.64
N ASN A 59 -1.77 0.75 8.63
CA ASN A 59 -1.69 0.24 7.26
C ASN A 59 -0.72 -0.94 7.16
N ALA A 60 0.51 -0.79 7.66
CA ALA A 60 1.52 -1.84 7.56
C ALA A 60 1.14 -3.07 8.39
N GLY A 61 0.61 -2.90 9.60
CA GLY A 61 0.12 -4.00 10.43
C GLY A 61 -0.95 -4.81 9.71
N LEU A 62 -1.95 -4.14 9.12
CA LEU A 62 -2.99 -4.79 8.33
C LEU A 62 -2.42 -5.50 7.10
N ILE A 63 -1.46 -4.89 6.39
CA ILE A 63 -0.83 -5.52 5.22
C ILE A 63 -0.09 -6.80 5.62
N TYR A 64 0.73 -6.77 6.66
CA TYR A 64 1.48 -7.95 7.09
C TYR A 64 0.55 -9.03 7.67
N LEU A 65 -0.47 -8.66 8.43
CA LEU A 65 -1.52 -9.58 8.86
C LEU A 65 -2.23 -10.22 7.66
N GLY A 66 -2.63 -9.42 6.68
CA GLY A 66 -3.26 -9.94 5.47
C GLY A 66 -2.37 -10.94 4.72
N PHE A 67 -1.07 -10.65 4.56
CA PHE A 67 -0.13 -11.60 3.97
C PHE A 67 -0.08 -12.95 4.72
N SER A 68 -0.21 -12.95 6.04
CA SER A 68 -0.22 -14.19 6.82
C SER A 68 -1.52 -14.98 6.72
N MET A 69 -2.63 -14.32 6.38
CA MET A 69 -3.98 -14.90 6.39
C MET A 69 -4.43 -15.47 5.04
N VAL A 70 -3.89 -14.96 3.93
CA VAL A 70 -4.37 -15.34 2.58
C VAL A 70 -3.61 -16.51 1.99
N HIS A 71 -4.30 -17.37 1.25
CA HIS A 71 -3.70 -18.39 0.38
C HIS A 71 -3.43 -17.80 -1.00
N SER A 72 -4.40 -17.07 -1.58
CA SER A 72 -4.24 -16.34 -2.84
C SER A 72 -3.56 -14.99 -2.61
N LEU A 73 -2.27 -14.96 -2.89
CA LEU A 73 -1.48 -13.73 -2.80
C LEU A 73 -1.93 -12.71 -3.86
N SER A 74 -2.26 -13.18 -5.05
CA SER A 74 -2.74 -12.35 -6.17
C SER A 74 -4.02 -11.60 -5.80
N ALA A 75 -5.01 -12.29 -5.21
CA ALA A 75 -6.25 -11.69 -4.76
C ALA A 75 -6.01 -10.60 -3.70
N PHE A 76 -5.14 -10.88 -2.74
CA PHE A 76 -4.79 -9.92 -1.70
C PHE A 76 -4.11 -8.67 -2.27
N ILE A 77 -3.13 -8.82 -3.17
CA ILE A 77 -2.42 -7.68 -3.77
C ILE A 77 -3.36 -6.80 -4.61
N VAL A 78 -4.33 -7.42 -5.30
CA VAL A 78 -5.36 -6.68 -6.03
C VAL A 78 -6.24 -5.89 -5.06
N SER A 79 -6.60 -6.45 -3.89
CA SER A 79 -7.39 -5.72 -2.89
C SER A 79 -6.66 -4.48 -2.35
N LEU A 80 -5.33 -4.53 -2.25
CA LEU A 80 -4.53 -3.38 -1.88
C LEU A 80 -4.61 -2.23 -2.91
N GLN A 81 -4.89 -2.51 -4.18
CA GLN A 81 -5.02 -1.47 -5.22
C GLN A 81 -6.27 -0.60 -5.03
N LEU A 82 -7.21 -1.01 -4.20
CA LEU A 82 -8.36 -0.18 -3.83
C LEU A 82 -7.97 1.13 -3.10
N TRP A 83 -6.69 1.29 -2.71
CA TRP A 83 -6.24 2.57 -2.19
C TRP A 83 -6.47 3.73 -3.19
N VAL A 84 -6.40 3.47 -4.51
CA VAL A 84 -6.65 4.49 -5.55
C VAL A 84 -8.11 4.95 -5.55
N PRO A 85 -9.11 4.06 -5.73
CA PRO A 85 -10.51 4.47 -5.66
C PRO A 85 -10.92 5.05 -4.28
N PHE A 86 -10.39 4.53 -3.17
CA PHE A 86 -10.64 5.12 -1.86
C PHE A 86 -10.04 6.53 -1.74
N THR A 87 -8.86 6.78 -2.32
CA THR A 87 -8.26 8.12 -2.33
C THR A 87 -9.15 9.10 -3.09
N ALA A 88 -9.69 8.71 -4.25
CA ALA A 88 -10.63 9.52 -5.01
C ALA A 88 -11.92 9.80 -4.22
N LEU A 89 -12.48 8.77 -3.58
CA LEU A 89 -13.67 8.91 -2.74
C LEU A 89 -13.44 9.86 -1.56
N PHE A 90 -12.34 9.71 -0.83
CA PHE A 90 -12.01 10.59 0.28
C PHE A 90 -11.65 12.01 -0.16
N ALA A 91 -11.02 12.19 -1.31
CA ALA A 91 -10.78 13.50 -1.89
C ALA A 91 -12.11 14.23 -2.21
N TRP A 92 -13.07 13.50 -2.78
CA TRP A 92 -14.42 14.03 -3.01
C TRP A 92 -15.12 14.43 -1.70
N VAL A 93 -15.13 13.56 -0.69
CA VAL A 93 -15.84 13.80 0.58
C VAL A 93 -15.14 14.85 1.46
N ILE A 94 -13.80 14.75 1.62
CA ILE A 94 -13.03 15.55 2.60
C ILE A 94 -12.53 16.85 1.98
N LEU A 95 -12.00 16.78 0.75
CA LEU A 95 -11.45 17.95 0.05
C LEU A 95 -12.50 18.66 -0.81
N ARG A 96 -13.71 18.06 -0.96
CA ARG A 96 -14.80 18.55 -1.82
C ARG A 96 -14.36 18.73 -3.27
N GLU A 97 -13.44 17.89 -3.73
CA GLU A 97 -13.02 17.84 -5.13
C GLU A 97 -14.16 17.31 -6.01
N ALA A 98 -14.27 17.81 -7.23
CA ALA A 98 -15.30 17.35 -8.16
C ALA A 98 -15.01 15.90 -8.57
N MET A 99 -16.04 15.04 -8.56
CA MET A 99 -15.98 13.66 -9.05
C MET A 99 -16.58 13.61 -10.45
N GLY A 100 -15.77 13.17 -11.41
CA GLY A 100 -16.23 12.97 -12.79
C GLY A 100 -17.01 11.66 -12.97
N GLY A 101 -17.90 11.62 -13.98
CA GLY A 101 -18.68 10.39 -14.28
C GLY A 101 -17.79 9.16 -14.54
N LEU A 102 -16.67 9.33 -15.25
CA LEU A 102 -15.72 8.25 -15.51
C LEU A 102 -15.06 7.74 -14.23
N GLN A 103 -14.84 8.64 -13.26
CA GLN A 103 -14.29 8.28 -11.95
C GLN A 103 -15.29 7.45 -11.14
N LEU A 104 -16.58 7.83 -11.18
CA LEU A 104 -17.64 7.07 -10.52
C LEU A 104 -17.80 5.66 -11.14
N ILE A 105 -17.77 5.55 -12.46
CA ILE A 105 -17.78 4.24 -13.14
C ILE A 105 -16.59 3.41 -12.71
N GLY A 106 -15.40 4.01 -12.68
CA GLY A 106 -14.18 3.35 -12.21
C GLY A 106 -14.27 2.82 -10.77
N LEU A 107 -14.88 3.60 -9.87
CA LEU A 107 -15.17 3.18 -8.49
C LEU A 107 -16.07 1.94 -8.47
N ILE A 108 -17.21 1.99 -9.17
CA ILE A 108 -18.19 0.88 -9.20
C ILE A 108 -17.53 -0.38 -9.76
N VAL A 109 -16.76 -0.27 -10.84
CA VAL A 109 -16.07 -1.40 -11.46
C VAL A 109 -15.00 -1.98 -10.54
N ALA A 110 -14.19 -1.12 -9.87
CA ALA A 110 -13.15 -1.58 -8.96
C ALA A 110 -13.73 -2.32 -7.74
N PHE A 111 -14.74 -1.75 -7.08
CA PHE A 111 -15.40 -2.40 -5.94
C PHE A 111 -16.18 -3.65 -6.36
N GLY A 112 -16.85 -3.63 -7.52
CA GLY A 112 -17.53 -4.78 -8.09
C GLY A 112 -16.57 -5.93 -8.38
N GLY A 113 -15.38 -5.65 -8.91
CA GLY A 113 -14.35 -6.65 -9.16
C GLY A 113 -13.84 -7.33 -7.89
N ILE A 114 -13.59 -6.56 -6.82
CA ILE A 114 -13.22 -7.13 -5.51
C ILE A 114 -14.38 -7.94 -4.92
N ALA A 115 -15.61 -7.43 -4.95
CA ALA A 115 -16.77 -8.15 -4.46
C ALA A 115 -16.96 -9.50 -5.20
N TRP A 116 -16.84 -9.49 -6.52
CA TRP A 116 -16.88 -10.71 -7.33
C TRP A 116 -15.82 -11.72 -6.90
N MET A 117 -14.56 -11.27 -6.79
CA MET A 117 -13.44 -12.12 -6.42
C MET A 117 -13.61 -12.72 -5.01
N THR A 118 -14.12 -11.92 -4.07
CA THR A 118 -14.24 -12.29 -2.65
C THR A 118 -15.44 -13.19 -2.37
N LEU A 119 -16.53 -13.01 -3.12
CA LEU A 119 -17.78 -13.77 -2.95
C LEU A 119 -17.84 -15.01 -3.85
N SER A 120 -16.83 -15.26 -4.68
CA SER A 120 -16.78 -16.42 -5.56
C SER A 120 -16.56 -17.71 -4.78
N PRO A 121 -17.18 -18.84 -5.19
CA PRO A 121 -16.94 -20.14 -4.57
C PRO A 121 -15.46 -20.50 -4.55
N GLY A 122 -14.96 -20.97 -3.40
CA GLY A 122 -13.54 -21.31 -3.21
C GLY A 122 -12.66 -20.16 -2.69
N ALA A 123 -13.18 -18.93 -2.58
CA ALA A 123 -12.47 -17.80 -1.98
C ALA A 123 -12.71 -17.67 -0.46
N GLU A 124 -13.51 -18.57 0.13
CA GLU A 124 -13.96 -18.50 1.53
C GLU A 124 -12.80 -18.43 2.52
N GLY A 125 -11.71 -19.15 2.24
CA GLY A 125 -10.49 -19.15 3.07
C GLY A 125 -9.72 -17.81 3.06
N ASP A 126 -9.93 -16.98 2.06
CA ASP A 126 -9.19 -15.71 1.87
C ASP A 126 -10.02 -14.47 2.19
N LEU A 127 -11.33 -14.63 2.45
CA LEU A 127 -12.25 -13.52 2.70
C LEU A 127 -11.74 -12.55 3.76
N VAL A 128 -11.35 -13.07 4.93
CA VAL A 128 -10.87 -12.24 6.04
C VAL A 128 -9.59 -11.51 5.65
N GLY A 129 -8.64 -12.20 5.03
CA GLY A 129 -7.40 -11.60 4.57
C GLY A 129 -7.62 -10.50 3.52
N ILE A 130 -8.52 -10.72 2.57
CA ILE A 130 -8.88 -9.70 1.55
C ILE A 130 -9.54 -8.48 2.22
N LEU A 131 -10.46 -8.68 3.16
CA LEU A 131 -11.08 -7.58 3.90
C LEU A 131 -10.06 -6.79 4.73
N VAL A 132 -9.07 -7.47 5.31
CA VAL A 132 -7.92 -6.82 5.99
C VAL A 132 -7.12 -5.99 4.98
N GLY A 133 -6.91 -6.48 3.75
CA GLY A 133 -6.29 -5.73 2.65
C GLY A 133 -7.10 -4.48 2.25
N VAL A 134 -8.42 -4.62 2.16
CA VAL A 134 -9.33 -3.47 1.93
C VAL A 134 -9.20 -2.44 3.05
N ALA A 135 -9.20 -2.86 4.32
CA ALA A 135 -9.01 -1.97 5.46
C ALA A 135 -7.64 -1.27 5.42
N ALA A 136 -6.57 -1.98 5.04
CA ALA A 136 -5.26 -1.38 4.81
C ALA A 136 -5.31 -0.30 3.74
N SER A 137 -6.02 -0.55 2.63
CA SER A 137 -6.21 0.41 1.54
C SER A 137 -6.97 1.65 1.99
N VAL A 138 -7.99 1.51 2.83
CA VAL A 138 -8.71 2.63 3.46
C VAL A 138 -7.77 3.48 4.31
N CYS A 139 -6.96 2.86 5.19
CA CYS A 139 -6.00 3.56 6.03
C CYS A 139 -4.99 4.36 5.19
N TRP A 140 -4.42 3.73 4.16
CA TRP A 140 -3.48 4.38 3.25
C TRP A 140 -4.10 5.54 2.48
N ALA A 141 -5.29 5.35 1.91
CA ALA A 141 -6.01 6.35 1.14
C ALA A 141 -6.37 7.56 2.00
N LEU A 142 -6.95 7.33 3.19
CA LEU A 142 -7.30 8.39 4.13
C LEU A 142 -6.06 9.17 4.57
N GLY A 143 -4.99 8.47 4.95
CA GLY A 143 -3.72 9.09 5.29
C GLY A 143 -3.15 9.95 4.14
N THR A 144 -3.21 9.44 2.90
CA THR A 144 -2.75 10.15 1.70
C THR A 144 -3.53 11.44 1.46
N VAL A 145 -4.86 11.41 1.62
CA VAL A 145 -5.72 12.61 1.46
C VAL A 145 -5.41 13.64 2.56
N LEU A 146 -5.20 13.19 3.79
CA LEU A 146 -4.83 14.09 4.89
C LEU A 146 -3.44 14.71 4.70
N VAL A 147 -2.47 13.96 4.14
CA VAL A 147 -1.14 14.51 3.79
C VAL A 147 -1.25 15.68 2.81
N ARG A 148 -2.20 15.63 1.84
CA ARG A 148 -2.43 16.74 0.89
C ARG A 148 -2.85 18.05 1.57
N GLN A 149 -3.41 17.96 2.77
CA GLN A 149 -3.76 19.12 3.59
C GLN A 149 -2.58 19.67 4.42
N MET A 150 -1.39 19.06 4.33
CA MET A 150 -0.21 19.49 5.07
C MET A 150 0.93 19.92 4.12
N PRO A 151 0.84 21.10 3.51
CA PRO A 151 1.86 21.61 2.62
C PRO A 151 3.21 21.75 3.34
N GLY A 152 4.30 21.43 2.63
CA GLY A 152 5.67 21.54 3.18
C GLY A 152 6.17 20.27 3.90
N LEU A 153 5.36 19.24 4.06
CA LEU A 153 5.81 17.96 4.60
C LEU A 153 6.54 17.14 3.52
N LYS A 154 7.87 17.20 3.55
CA LYS A 154 8.71 16.46 2.57
C LYS A 154 8.54 14.95 2.77
N ALA A 155 8.54 14.21 1.70
CA ALA A 155 8.27 12.77 1.69
C ALA A 155 9.22 11.93 2.55
N PHE A 156 10.53 12.16 2.51
CA PHE A 156 11.48 11.46 3.37
C PHE A 156 11.27 11.78 4.85
N LYS A 157 10.88 13.03 5.16
CA LYS A 157 10.53 13.42 6.51
C LYS A 157 9.26 12.70 6.99
N LEU A 158 8.22 12.65 6.14
CA LEU A 158 7.01 11.91 6.42
C LEU A 158 7.32 10.43 6.68
N GLN A 159 8.10 9.80 5.82
CA GLN A 159 8.48 8.39 5.98
C GLN A 159 9.34 8.14 7.23
N GLY A 160 10.29 9.03 7.54
CA GLY A 160 11.09 8.92 8.75
C GLY A 160 10.24 9.02 10.01
N LEU A 161 9.31 9.98 10.06
CA LEU A 161 8.36 10.11 11.17
C LEU A 161 7.40 8.91 11.26
N THR A 162 6.94 8.41 10.11
CA THR A 162 6.13 7.19 10.06
C THR A 162 6.90 6.01 10.65
N ALA A 163 8.15 5.81 10.26
CA ALA A 163 8.97 4.74 10.79
C ALA A 163 9.22 4.92 12.32
N LEU A 164 9.50 6.14 12.76
CA LEU A 164 9.73 6.46 14.17
C LEU A 164 8.53 6.09 15.07
N ILE A 165 7.31 6.39 14.62
CA ILE A 165 6.08 6.05 15.34
C ILE A 165 5.72 4.57 15.18
N SER A 166 5.96 3.99 14.01
CA SER A 166 5.61 2.59 13.74
C SER A 166 6.44 1.60 14.54
N VAL A 167 7.73 1.88 14.75
CA VAL A 167 8.63 0.96 15.47
C VAL A 167 8.09 0.63 16.87
N PRO A 168 7.89 1.59 17.79
CA PRO A 168 7.42 1.26 19.14
C PRO A 168 6.00 0.68 19.13
N LEU A 169 5.10 1.17 18.28
CA LEU A 169 3.72 0.69 18.24
C LEU A 169 3.61 -0.73 17.68
N MET A 170 4.35 -1.05 16.62
CA MET A 170 4.30 -2.40 16.03
C MET A 170 4.99 -3.42 16.93
N PHE A 171 6.14 -3.11 17.52
CA PHE A 171 6.75 -4.02 18.47
C PHE A 171 5.89 -4.18 19.73
N GLY A 172 5.32 -3.10 20.25
CA GLY A 172 4.37 -3.17 21.36
C GLY A 172 3.17 -4.07 21.04
N ALA A 173 2.53 -3.86 19.89
CA ALA A 173 1.42 -4.70 19.44
C ALA A 173 1.87 -6.15 19.23
N ALA A 174 3.02 -6.39 18.60
CA ALA A 174 3.55 -7.74 18.38
C ALA A 174 3.76 -8.48 19.70
N PHE A 175 4.43 -7.88 20.68
CA PHE A 175 4.65 -8.52 22.00
C PHE A 175 3.37 -8.76 22.79
N MET A 176 2.29 -8.00 22.52
CA MET A 176 0.99 -8.19 23.17
C MET A 176 0.12 -9.25 22.49
N THR A 177 0.25 -9.43 21.16
CA THR A 177 -0.69 -10.25 20.37
C THR A 177 -0.06 -11.48 19.74
N GLU A 178 1.24 -11.45 19.45
CA GLU A 178 1.96 -12.55 18.80
C GLU A 178 2.71 -13.41 19.83
N LYS A 179 2.72 -14.72 19.58
CA LYS A 179 3.39 -15.69 20.47
C LYS A 179 4.69 -16.20 19.86
N ASN A 180 5.59 -16.68 20.71
CA ASN A 180 6.84 -17.33 20.29
C ASN A 180 7.72 -16.47 19.36
N ILE A 181 7.70 -15.14 19.49
CA ILE A 181 8.43 -14.23 18.61
C ILE A 181 9.94 -14.60 18.62
N VAL A 182 10.56 -14.65 19.80
CA VAL A 182 12.01 -14.87 19.91
C VAL A 182 12.44 -16.22 19.33
N PRO A 183 11.84 -17.36 19.70
CA PRO A 183 12.20 -18.65 19.10
C PRO A 183 12.03 -18.67 17.59
N THR A 184 10.92 -18.12 17.09
CA THR A 184 10.62 -18.10 15.66
C THR A 184 11.62 -17.25 14.87
N VAL A 185 11.98 -16.09 15.40
CA VAL A 185 12.99 -15.19 14.79
C VAL A 185 14.38 -15.82 14.79
N MET A 186 14.76 -16.51 15.88
CA MET A 186 16.06 -17.19 15.97
C MET A 186 16.15 -18.39 15.02
N ALA A 187 15.04 -19.06 14.75
CA ALA A 187 14.94 -20.19 13.82
C ALA A 187 14.75 -19.75 12.35
N ALA A 188 14.59 -18.45 12.09
CA ALA A 188 14.27 -17.94 10.76
C ALA A 188 15.41 -18.22 9.76
N PRO A 189 15.08 -18.71 8.55
CA PRO A 189 16.09 -18.98 7.52
C PRO A 189 16.79 -17.68 7.09
N PRO A 190 18.06 -17.76 6.64
CA PRO A 190 18.81 -16.57 6.19
C PRO A 190 18.09 -15.74 5.11
N MET A 191 17.30 -16.40 4.26
CA MET A 191 16.52 -15.73 3.21
C MET A 191 15.49 -14.72 3.77
N VAL A 192 14.95 -14.95 4.97
CA VAL A 192 14.04 -13.99 5.64
C VAL A 192 14.74 -12.65 5.87
N TRP A 193 15.99 -12.68 6.29
CA TRP A 193 16.78 -11.48 6.53
C TRP A 193 17.14 -10.74 5.24
N VAL A 194 17.42 -11.48 4.17
CA VAL A 194 17.62 -10.90 2.84
C VAL A 194 16.34 -10.21 2.36
N CYS A 195 15.19 -10.86 2.50
CA CYS A 195 13.89 -10.28 2.18
C CYS A 195 13.59 -9.03 3.03
N LEU A 196 13.95 -9.06 4.31
CA LEU A 196 13.74 -7.94 5.22
C LEU A 196 14.57 -6.71 4.85
N VAL A 197 15.86 -6.91 4.54
CA VAL A 197 16.73 -5.82 4.06
C VAL A 197 16.23 -5.27 2.72
N TRP A 198 15.83 -6.16 1.79
CA TRP A 198 15.20 -5.76 0.53
C TRP A 198 13.96 -4.88 0.78
N ALA A 199 13.05 -5.33 1.64
CA ALA A 199 11.81 -4.62 1.95
C ALA A 199 12.07 -3.25 2.60
N ALA A 200 13.02 -3.18 3.54
CA ALA A 200 13.34 -1.96 4.26
C ALA A 200 14.13 -0.97 3.40
N VAL A 201 15.20 -1.41 2.75
CA VAL A 201 16.14 -0.52 2.04
C VAL A 201 15.69 -0.26 0.61
N LEU A 202 15.53 -1.32 -0.18
CA LEU A 202 15.23 -1.15 -1.61
C LEU A 202 13.77 -0.76 -1.87
N SER A 203 12.83 -1.36 -1.13
CA SER A 203 11.40 -1.05 -1.33
C SER A 203 10.99 0.23 -0.60
N THR A 204 11.26 0.36 0.71
CA THR A 204 10.77 1.50 1.50
C THR A 204 11.58 2.77 1.24
N VAL A 205 12.91 2.69 1.26
CA VAL A 205 13.75 3.89 1.06
C VAL A 205 14.01 4.14 -0.41
N GLY A 206 14.56 3.16 -1.15
CA GLY A 206 15.03 3.33 -2.51
C GLY A 206 13.91 3.55 -3.54
N ALA A 207 12.91 2.65 -3.59
CA ALA A 207 11.81 2.77 -4.56
C ALA A 207 10.99 4.04 -4.34
N THR A 208 10.82 4.45 -3.08
CA THR A 208 10.15 5.70 -2.75
C THR A 208 10.97 6.92 -3.20
N ALA A 209 12.31 6.89 -3.01
CA ALA A 209 13.18 7.95 -3.49
C ALA A 209 13.08 8.11 -5.01
N ILE A 210 13.13 7.00 -5.74
CA ILE A 210 12.99 6.97 -7.21
C ILE A 210 11.60 7.48 -7.62
N MET A 211 10.54 7.07 -6.93
CA MET A 211 9.17 7.54 -7.19
C MET A 211 9.10 9.06 -7.07
N PHE A 212 9.60 9.64 -5.98
CA PHE A 212 9.56 11.09 -5.79
C PHE A 212 10.42 11.83 -6.81
N TRP A 213 11.59 11.31 -7.15
CA TRP A 213 12.43 11.87 -8.19
C TRP A 213 11.73 11.88 -9.56
N LEU A 214 11.00 10.80 -9.88
CA LEU A 214 10.22 10.72 -11.12
C LEU A 214 9.04 11.69 -11.11
N VAL A 215 8.26 11.75 -10.01
CA VAL A 215 7.07 12.62 -9.89
C VAL A 215 7.46 14.09 -9.96
N GLN A 216 8.64 14.48 -9.49
CA GLN A 216 9.13 15.86 -9.59
C GLN A 216 9.60 16.24 -11.01
N ARG A 217 9.97 15.27 -11.86
CA ARG A 217 10.52 15.50 -13.19
C ARG A 217 9.60 15.14 -14.34
N ARG A 218 8.58 14.37 -14.08
CA ARG A 218 7.63 13.88 -15.08
C ARG A 218 6.22 14.12 -14.62
N GLU A 219 5.33 14.39 -15.57
CA GLU A 219 3.89 14.49 -15.28
C GLU A 219 3.40 13.21 -14.57
N PRO A 220 2.72 13.31 -13.43
CA PRO A 220 2.24 12.16 -12.66
C PRO A 220 1.48 11.16 -13.53
N GLY A 221 0.77 11.67 -14.49
CA GLY A 221 -0.01 10.87 -15.40
C GLY A 221 0.79 9.95 -16.33
N ARG A 222 2.07 10.20 -16.57
CA ARG A 222 2.93 9.26 -17.32
C ARG A 222 3.46 8.14 -16.45
N ILE A 223 3.42 8.33 -15.12
CA ILE A 223 4.00 7.39 -14.16
C ILE A 223 2.94 6.43 -13.62
N MET A 224 1.70 6.90 -13.44
CA MET A 224 0.58 6.11 -12.89
C MET A 224 0.35 4.72 -13.54
N PRO A 225 0.41 4.55 -14.88
CA PRO A 225 0.23 3.23 -15.49
C PRO A 225 1.25 2.20 -15.03
N TYR A 226 2.46 2.62 -14.65
CA TYR A 226 3.50 1.71 -14.18
C TYR A 226 3.19 1.10 -12.81
N PHE A 227 2.34 1.76 -11.98
CA PHE A 227 1.91 1.19 -10.71
C PHE A 227 0.97 0.00 -10.89
N LEU A 228 0.16 0.01 -11.97
CA LEU A 228 -0.71 -1.11 -12.31
C LEU A 228 0.06 -2.37 -12.72
N LEU A 229 1.35 -2.24 -13.08
CA LEU A 229 2.22 -3.41 -13.31
C LEU A 229 2.58 -4.14 -12.02
N THR A 230 2.46 -3.50 -10.85
CA THR A 230 2.84 -4.11 -9.57
C THR A 230 2.05 -5.40 -9.30
N PRO A 231 0.70 -5.42 -9.32
CA PRO A 231 -0.05 -6.65 -9.11
C PRO A 231 0.23 -7.70 -10.20
N LEU A 232 0.40 -7.30 -11.45
CA LEU A 232 0.70 -8.24 -12.53
C LEU A 232 2.06 -8.95 -12.32
N VAL A 233 3.10 -8.17 -11.95
CA VAL A 233 4.42 -8.73 -11.64
C VAL A 233 4.35 -9.64 -10.41
N SER A 234 3.66 -9.20 -9.36
CA SER A 234 3.52 -10.02 -8.15
C SER A 234 2.78 -11.32 -8.42
N SER A 235 1.66 -11.28 -9.17
CA SER A 235 0.89 -12.47 -9.52
C SER A 235 1.70 -13.42 -10.41
N ALA A 236 2.43 -12.90 -11.41
CA ALA A 236 3.30 -13.73 -12.25
C ALA A 236 4.39 -14.44 -11.44
N ILE A 237 5.01 -13.74 -10.48
CA ILE A 237 6.02 -14.34 -9.60
C ILE A 237 5.38 -15.33 -8.63
N SER A 238 4.18 -15.03 -8.08
CA SER A 238 3.47 -15.91 -7.17
C SER A 238 3.11 -17.24 -7.84
N VAL A 239 2.59 -17.19 -9.05
CA VAL A 239 2.32 -18.39 -9.86
C VAL A 239 3.61 -19.19 -10.12
N GLY A 240 4.69 -18.51 -10.55
CA GLY A 240 5.93 -19.17 -10.94
C GLY A 240 6.76 -19.74 -9.78
N LEU A 241 6.82 -19.03 -8.65
CA LEU A 241 7.66 -19.40 -7.51
C LEU A 241 6.91 -20.05 -6.34
N MET A 242 5.65 -19.67 -6.12
CA MET A 242 4.85 -20.16 -5.00
C MET A 242 3.81 -21.22 -5.43
N GLY A 243 3.69 -21.49 -6.74
CA GLY A 243 2.73 -22.45 -7.26
C GLY A 243 1.27 -22.01 -7.10
N GLU A 244 1.00 -20.70 -7.00
CA GLU A 244 -0.36 -20.18 -6.86
C GLU A 244 -1.20 -20.54 -8.09
N VAL A 245 -2.38 -21.11 -7.85
CA VAL A 245 -3.35 -21.40 -8.91
C VAL A 245 -4.37 -20.26 -8.95
N ILE A 246 -4.30 -19.44 -9.99
CA ILE A 246 -5.27 -18.37 -10.19
C ILE A 246 -6.54 -18.95 -10.81
N THR A 247 -7.63 -18.97 -10.04
CA THR A 247 -8.93 -19.37 -10.56
C THR A 247 -9.47 -18.32 -11.55
N TRP A 248 -10.37 -18.74 -12.46
CA TRP A 248 -10.95 -17.81 -13.43
C TRP A 248 -11.74 -16.68 -12.76
N GLN A 249 -12.35 -16.95 -11.59
CA GLN A 249 -13.05 -15.95 -10.79
C GLN A 249 -12.10 -14.87 -10.28
N VAL A 250 -10.96 -15.28 -9.71
CA VAL A 250 -9.90 -14.36 -9.25
C VAL A 250 -9.35 -13.57 -10.43
N ALA A 251 -9.12 -14.21 -11.58
CA ALA A 251 -8.62 -13.52 -12.77
C ALA A 251 -9.59 -12.44 -13.28
N LEU A 252 -10.89 -12.77 -13.41
CA LEU A 252 -11.90 -11.81 -13.86
C LEU A 252 -12.10 -10.67 -12.85
N GLY A 253 -12.21 -10.99 -11.56
CA GLY A 253 -12.34 -9.97 -10.52
C GLY A 253 -11.12 -9.06 -10.44
N ALA A 254 -9.91 -9.61 -10.59
CA ALA A 254 -8.67 -8.85 -10.65
C ALA A 254 -8.63 -7.92 -11.86
N LEU A 255 -8.98 -8.42 -13.06
CA LEU A 255 -9.04 -7.61 -14.27
C LEU A 255 -10.08 -6.48 -14.15
N ALA A 256 -11.27 -6.77 -13.63
CA ALA A 256 -12.28 -5.74 -13.38
C ALA A 256 -11.79 -4.69 -12.39
N THR A 257 -11.20 -5.12 -11.26
CA THR A 257 -10.66 -4.19 -10.26
C THR A 257 -9.56 -3.30 -10.85
N LEU A 258 -8.60 -3.87 -11.57
CA LEU A 258 -7.51 -3.10 -12.17
C LEU A 258 -8.01 -2.17 -13.27
N ALA A 259 -9.00 -2.58 -14.07
CA ALA A 259 -9.66 -1.71 -15.04
C ALA A 259 -10.36 -0.54 -14.36
N GLY A 260 -11.10 -0.78 -13.28
CA GLY A 260 -11.73 0.28 -12.49
C GLY A 260 -10.71 1.25 -11.89
N VAL A 261 -9.63 0.74 -11.31
CA VAL A 261 -8.51 1.56 -10.80
C VAL A 261 -7.88 2.41 -11.92
N ALA A 262 -7.68 1.83 -13.11
CA ALA A 262 -7.17 2.56 -14.26
C ALA A 262 -8.12 3.68 -14.71
N LEU A 263 -9.43 3.43 -14.74
CA LEU A 263 -10.45 4.44 -15.07
C LEU A 263 -10.42 5.61 -14.07
N VAL A 264 -10.34 5.32 -12.76
CA VAL A 264 -10.21 6.37 -11.73
C VAL A 264 -8.96 7.20 -11.97
N ALA A 265 -7.79 6.56 -12.15
CA ALA A 265 -6.53 7.26 -12.37
C ALA A 265 -6.52 8.10 -13.66
N LEU A 266 -7.15 7.63 -14.74
CA LEU A 266 -7.28 8.37 -16.00
C LEU A 266 -8.20 9.58 -15.85
N SER A 267 -9.32 9.44 -15.12
CA SER A 267 -10.27 10.54 -14.85
C SER A 267 -9.61 11.64 -14.05
N GLU A 268 -8.85 11.33 -13.01
CA GLU A 268 -8.11 12.33 -12.23
C GLU A 268 -7.17 13.17 -13.11
N ARG A 269 -6.52 12.53 -14.11
CA ARG A 269 -5.66 13.23 -15.08
C ARG A 269 -6.45 14.21 -15.97
N GLN A 270 -7.64 13.82 -16.42
CA GLN A 270 -8.47 14.68 -17.27
C GLN A 270 -8.95 15.91 -16.49
N LEU A 271 -9.40 15.72 -15.26
CA LEU A 271 -9.82 16.80 -14.38
C LEU A 271 -8.67 17.76 -14.04
N ALA A 272 -7.48 17.25 -13.75
CA ALA A 272 -6.30 18.06 -13.49
C ALA A 272 -5.91 18.92 -14.70
N LYS A 273 -5.96 18.37 -15.92
CA LYS A 273 -5.69 19.11 -17.16
C LYS A 273 -6.74 20.19 -17.44
N ALA A 274 -8.02 19.90 -17.22
CA ALA A 274 -9.09 20.87 -17.40
C ALA A 274 -8.92 22.09 -16.48
N ASN A 275 -8.53 21.86 -15.23
CA ASN A 275 -8.30 22.94 -14.26
C ASN A 275 -7.07 23.81 -14.59
N THR A 276 -6.03 23.26 -15.21
CA THR A 276 -4.85 24.06 -15.65
C THR A 276 -5.15 24.94 -16.85
N VAL A 277 -5.99 24.49 -17.78
CA VAL A 277 -6.39 25.29 -18.96
C VAL A 277 -7.30 26.47 -18.58
N THR A 278 -8.10 26.32 -17.54
CA THR A 278 -9.01 27.40 -17.06
C THR A 278 -8.33 28.42 -16.15
N SER A 279 -7.10 28.17 -15.70
CA SER A 279 -6.35 29.06 -14.78
C SER A 279 -5.31 29.97 -15.47
N ASP A 280 -5.12 29.86 -16.79
CA ASP A 280 -4.31 30.81 -17.54
C ASP A 280 -5.21 32.07 -17.87
N PRO A 281 -4.98 33.21 -17.22
CA PRO A 281 -5.65 34.44 -17.62
C PRO A 281 -5.06 34.93 -18.94
N VAL A 282 -5.95 35.25 -19.88
CA VAL A 282 -5.65 35.98 -21.13
C VAL A 282 -5.08 37.34 -20.79
#